data_b12488f60220f031e3ea78713a629b87
#
_entry.id   b12488f60220f031e3ea78713a629b87
#
_cell.length_a   1.000
_cell.length_b   1.000
_cell.length_c   1.000
_cell.angle_alpha   90.00
_cell.angle_beta   90.00
_cell.angle_gamma   90.00
#
_symmetry.space_group_name_H-M   'P 1'
#
loop_
_entity.id
_entity.type
_entity.pdbx_description
1 polymer ?
#
loop_
_entity_poly.entity_id
_entity_poly.type
_entity_poly.pdbx_seq_one_letter_code
_entity_poly.pdbx_strand_id
1 'polypeptide(L)'
;MSYHETLSFHTLQHVNKPKYAVFCDFDETYFAHSITDESRKALMDLETFIHSHHLDHKILLGWVTGSSLSSVLAKMKRGGFRYLPHFVAGDLGTEITYFSEEGQVSDKDWEARLQESNFSHDLVEEIKQTLSEKYEIALVPQTQHGFSRYKINYYYRSSDESTDKRALEAIRRLAREHGIGVNINRCNPLAGDPENSYDVDFIPLRTGKPYIVDFILDKFAIERENSFAFGDSGNDVDMLKKTGHGYLVGNATAEAKSLHSRMTEGSYTAGILEVLKAHIKR
;
A
#
# COMPACT_ATOMS: atom_id res chain seq x y z
N MET A 1 -0.59 4.72 -19.42
CA MET A 1 -0.82 6.03 -18.76
C MET A 1 -0.07 7.10 -19.48
N SER A 2 -0.69 8.23 -19.76
CA SER A 2 -0.01 9.29 -20.49
C SER A 2 0.87 10.09 -19.51
N TYR A 3 2.07 10.41 -19.95
CA TYR A 3 3.03 11.34 -19.33
C TYR A 3 2.39 12.67 -18.87
N HIS A 4 1.26 13.04 -19.47
CA HIS A 4 0.53 14.28 -19.18
C HIS A 4 -0.20 14.32 -17.81
N GLU A 5 -0.54 13.18 -17.20
CA GLU A 5 -1.27 13.19 -15.92
C GLU A 5 -0.37 13.45 -14.71
N THR A 6 0.91 13.06 -14.79
CA THR A 6 1.90 13.33 -13.73
C THR A 6 2.39 14.79 -13.76
N LEU A 7 2.31 15.48 -14.88
CA LEU A 7 2.76 16.88 -15.04
C LEU A 7 1.96 17.90 -14.23
N SER A 8 0.86 17.52 -13.59
CA SER A 8 0.08 18.41 -12.73
C SER A 8 0.61 18.53 -11.28
N PHE A 9 1.59 17.70 -10.90
CA PHE A 9 2.18 17.67 -9.56
C PHE A 9 3.68 17.98 -9.63
N HIS A 10 4.20 18.59 -8.57
CA HIS A 10 5.63 18.76 -8.41
C HIS A 10 6.27 17.43 -8.00
N THR A 11 7.47 17.16 -8.47
CA THR A 11 8.29 16.05 -8.00
C THR A 11 9.20 16.49 -6.86
N LEU A 12 9.46 15.63 -5.89
CA LEU A 12 10.55 15.82 -4.94
C LEU A 12 11.88 15.59 -5.65
N GLN A 13 12.90 16.37 -5.31
CA GLN A 13 14.23 16.19 -5.87
C GLN A 13 14.83 14.84 -5.42
N HIS A 14 15.64 14.24 -6.30
CA HIS A 14 16.27 12.96 -6.01
C HIS A 14 17.18 13.05 -4.78
N VAL A 15 17.06 12.08 -3.88
CA VAL A 15 17.89 11.98 -2.68
C VAL A 15 19.02 10.99 -2.93
N ASN A 16 20.23 11.50 -3.06
CA ASN A 16 21.40 10.65 -3.20
C ASN A 16 21.77 10.00 -1.84
N LYS A 17 21.85 8.66 -1.81
CA LYS A 17 22.12 7.86 -0.60
C LYS A 17 21.19 8.25 0.55
N PRO A 18 19.90 7.92 0.45
CA PRO A 18 18.93 8.25 1.50
C PRO A 18 19.36 7.63 2.83
N LYS A 19 19.17 8.38 3.92
CA LYS A 19 19.42 7.94 5.28
C LYS A 19 18.15 7.41 5.91
N TYR A 20 17.03 8.06 5.66
CA TYR A 20 15.73 7.69 6.19
C TYR A 20 14.80 7.24 5.08
N ALA A 21 14.03 6.18 5.33
CA ALA A 21 12.91 5.76 4.50
C ALA A 21 11.59 5.97 5.24
N VAL A 22 10.62 6.56 4.56
CA VAL A 22 9.26 6.79 5.08
C VAL A 22 8.29 6.09 4.15
N PHE A 23 7.62 5.06 4.66
CA PHE A 23 6.60 4.30 3.96
C PHE A 23 5.22 4.68 4.50
N CYS A 24 4.33 5.07 3.65
CA CYS A 24 2.96 5.37 4.06
C CYS A 24 1.99 4.53 3.24
N ASP A 25 1.03 3.89 3.88
CA ASP A 25 -0.18 3.55 3.15
C ASP A 25 -0.83 4.82 2.61
N PHE A 26 -1.65 4.69 1.58
CA PHE A 26 -2.22 5.86 0.91
C PHE A 26 -3.65 6.16 1.37
N ASP A 27 -4.57 5.23 1.18
CA ASP A 27 -5.98 5.41 1.49
C ASP A 27 -6.22 5.41 3.02
N GLU A 28 -6.94 6.40 3.55
CA GLU A 28 -7.20 6.59 4.99
C GLU A 28 -5.93 6.75 5.88
N THR A 29 -4.74 6.78 5.26
CA THR A 29 -3.46 7.06 5.95
C THR A 29 -2.85 8.38 5.50
N TYR A 30 -2.46 8.49 4.23
CA TYR A 30 -1.94 9.73 3.63
C TYR A 30 -3.05 10.56 2.99
N PHE A 31 -4.04 9.91 2.39
CA PHE A 31 -5.21 10.49 1.76
C PHE A 31 -6.47 10.23 2.58
N ALA A 32 -7.15 11.29 3.03
CA ALA A 32 -8.44 11.21 3.68
C ALA A 32 -9.56 11.18 2.63
N HIS A 33 -10.39 10.13 2.62
CA HIS A 33 -11.55 10.08 1.71
C HIS A 33 -12.58 11.18 2.03
N SER A 34 -12.76 11.49 3.33
CA SER A 34 -13.55 12.64 3.81
C SER A 34 -12.64 13.87 3.92
N ILE A 35 -12.62 14.68 2.87
CA ILE A 35 -11.74 15.85 2.79
C ILE A 35 -12.36 17.01 3.55
N THR A 36 -11.70 17.44 4.63
CA THR A 36 -12.05 18.60 5.47
C THR A 36 -10.96 19.67 5.36
N ASP A 37 -11.24 20.88 5.84
CA ASP A 37 -10.22 21.95 5.91
C ASP A 37 -9.06 21.55 6.82
N GLU A 38 -9.35 20.79 7.89
CA GLU A 38 -8.33 20.27 8.81
C GLU A 38 -7.42 19.24 8.11
N SER A 39 -8.00 18.26 7.40
CA SER A 39 -7.20 17.26 6.66
C SER A 39 -6.39 17.88 5.53
N ARG A 40 -6.93 18.90 4.84
CA ARG A 40 -6.20 19.68 3.83
C ARG A 40 -5.01 20.43 4.44
N LYS A 41 -5.24 21.09 5.61
CA LYS A 41 -4.18 21.80 6.30
C LYS A 41 -3.08 20.84 6.75
N ALA A 42 -3.44 19.70 7.34
CA ALA A 42 -2.48 18.69 7.77
C ALA A 42 -1.64 18.13 6.58
N LEU A 43 -2.28 17.89 5.44
CA LEU A 43 -1.58 17.50 4.20
C LEU A 43 -0.57 18.57 3.77
N MET A 44 -0.99 19.84 3.69
CA MET A 44 -0.11 20.95 3.29
C MET A 44 1.06 21.12 4.27
N ASP A 45 0.83 20.94 5.57
CA ASP A 45 1.87 21.05 6.59
C ASP A 45 2.90 19.92 6.46
N LEU A 46 2.46 18.66 6.21
CA LEU A 46 3.35 17.53 5.94
C LEU A 46 4.14 17.71 4.65
N GLU A 47 3.47 18.08 3.55
CA GLU A 47 4.14 18.32 2.26
C GLU A 47 5.20 19.43 2.38
N THR A 48 4.88 20.50 3.12
CA THR A 48 5.83 21.61 3.37
C THR A 48 7.04 21.10 4.17
N PHE A 49 6.81 20.29 5.20
CA PHE A 49 7.87 19.68 5.98
C PHE A 49 8.77 18.78 5.11
N ILE A 50 8.18 17.87 4.36
CA ILE A 50 8.93 16.95 3.49
C ILE A 50 9.72 17.74 2.45
N HIS A 51 9.07 18.66 1.72
CA HIS A 51 9.74 19.48 0.70
C HIS A 51 10.94 20.25 1.26
N SER A 52 10.81 20.82 2.47
CA SER A 52 11.88 21.64 3.07
C SER A 52 13.01 20.82 3.69
N HIS A 53 12.79 19.54 4.01
CA HIS A 53 13.75 18.77 4.81
C HIS A 53 14.25 17.49 4.13
N HIS A 54 13.64 17.03 3.01
CA HIS A 54 14.00 15.72 2.44
C HIS A 54 15.45 15.64 1.95
N LEU A 55 16.01 16.72 1.41
CA LEU A 55 17.39 16.73 0.96
C LEU A 55 18.38 16.78 2.12
N ASP A 56 18.19 17.71 3.06
CA ASP A 56 19.11 17.93 4.17
C ASP A 56 19.19 16.70 5.10
N HIS A 57 18.03 16.07 5.35
CA HIS A 57 17.94 14.87 6.16
C HIS A 57 18.00 13.57 5.37
N LYS A 58 18.11 13.64 4.04
CA LYS A 58 18.17 12.47 3.15
C LYS A 58 16.97 11.51 3.33
N ILE A 59 15.76 12.07 3.22
CA ILE A 59 14.51 11.34 3.40
C ILE A 59 13.99 10.81 2.07
N LEU A 60 13.83 9.52 1.94
CA LEU A 60 13.13 8.84 0.86
C LEU A 60 11.68 8.61 1.28
N LEU A 61 10.71 9.30 0.68
CA LEU A 61 9.28 9.13 0.92
C LEU A 61 8.68 8.22 -0.15
N GLY A 62 7.93 7.21 0.25
CA GLY A 62 7.18 6.34 -0.64
C GLY A 62 5.77 6.04 -0.15
N TRP A 63 4.84 5.85 -1.08
CA TRP A 63 3.52 5.32 -0.77
C TRP A 63 3.44 3.86 -1.18
N VAL A 64 2.83 3.03 -0.31
CA VAL A 64 2.69 1.58 -0.50
C VAL A 64 1.23 1.22 -0.36
N THR A 65 0.54 1.03 -1.48
CA THR A 65 -0.92 0.98 -1.53
C THR A 65 -1.47 -0.21 -2.33
N GLY A 66 -2.70 -0.62 -2.02
CA GLY A 66 -3.48 -1.53 -2.84
C GLY A 66 -4.01 -0.91 -4.13
N SER A 67 -4.08 0.43 -4.18
CA SER A 67 -4.58 1.18 -5.32
C SER A 67 -3.60 1.18 -6.50
N SER A 68 -4.13 1.22 -7.73
CA SER A 68 -3.30 1.46 -8.92
C SER A 68 -2.77 2.89 -8.95
N LEU A 69 -1.66 3.11 -9.65
CA LEU A 69 -1.07 4.46 -9.80
C LEU A 69 -2.09 5.46 -10.36
N SER A 70 -2.93 5.05 -11.32
CA SER A 70 -4.00 5.93 -11.86
C SER A 70 -5.00 6.36 -10.80
N SER A 71 -5.40 5.43 -9.94
CA SER A 71 -6.30 5.72 -8.82
C SER A 71 -5.65 6.68 -7.82
N VAL A 72 -4.37 6.47 -7.49
CA VAL A 72 -3.60 7.37 -6.61
C VAL A 72 -3.57 8.78 -7.18
N LEU A 73 -3.20 8.96 -8.46
CA LEU A 73 -3.14 10.28 -9.11
C LEU A 73 -4.50 10.99 -9.15
N ALA A 74 -5.59 10.25 -9.42
CA ALA A 74 -6.94 10.81 -9.38
C ALA A 74 -7.33 11.30 -7.97
N LYS A 75 -7.00 10.51 -6.94
CA LYS A 75 -7.22 10.87 -5.52
C LYS A 75 -6.36 12.05 -5.09
N MET A 76 -5.09 12.12 -5.52
CA MET A 76 -4.21 13.27 -5.29
C MET A 76 -4.83 14.56 -5.83
N LYS A 77 -5.34 14.54 -7.06
CA LYS A 77 -6.00 15.68 -7.69
C LYS A 77 -7.22 16.12 -6.87
N ARG A 78 -8.05 15.17 -6.44
CA ARG A 78 -9.21 15.44 -5.59
C ARG A 78 -8.82 16.01 -4.22
N GLY A 79 -7.74 15.49 -3.62
CA GLY A 79 -7.21 15.90 -2.32
C GLY A 79 -6.48 17.24 -2.31
N GLY A 80 -6.10 17.76 -3.48
CA GLY A 80 -5.33 19.01 -3.60
C GLY A 80 -3.86 18.84 -3.22
N PHE A 81 -3.29 17.67 -3.51
CA PHE A 81 -1.87 17.40 -3.33
C PHE A 81 -1.01 18.28 -4.24
N ARG A 82 0.15 18.66 -3.77
CA ARG A 82 1.13 19.46 -4.52
C ARG A 82 2.30 18.62 -5.03
N TYR A 83 2.72 17.61 -4.26
CA TYR A 83 3.94 16.85 -4.52
C TYR A 83 3.66 15.36 -4.67
N LEU A 84 4.34 14.76 -5.66
CA LEU A 84 4.51 13.31 -5.75
C LEU A 84 5.55 12.86 -4.71
N PRO A 85 5.43 11.64 -4.15
CA PRO A 85 6.50 11.04 -3.35
C PRO A 85 7.68 10.68 -4.26
N HIS A 86 8.78 10.20 -3.71
CA HIS A 86 9.90 9.70 -4.53
C HIS A 86 9.50 8.42 -5.27
N PHE A 87 8.65 7.58 -4.67
CA PHE A 87 8.10 6.39 -5.33
C PHE A 87 6.69 6.07 -4.85
N VAL A 88 5.96 5.35 -5.70
CA VAL A 88 4.68 4.68 -5.37
C VAL A 88 4.86 3.19 -5.66
N ALA A 89 4.62 2.36 -4.65
CA ALA A 89 4.42 0.93 -4.80
C ALA A 89 2.91 0.65 -4.82
N GLY A 90 2.37 0.55 -6.02
CA GLY A 90 0.94 0.37 -6.29
C GLY A 90 0.54 -1.09 -6.47
N ASP A 91 -0.76 -1.31 -6.67
CA ASP A 91 -1.35 -2.61 -6.94
C ASP A 91 -0.89 -3.69 -5.94
N LEU A 92 -0.97 -3.40 -4.63
CA LEU A 92 -0.48 -4.25 -3.54
C LEU A 92 1.03 -4.53 -3.60
N GLY A 93 1.81 -3.57 -4.10
CA GLY A 93 3.25 -3.72 -4.24
C GLY A 93 3.67 -4.62 -5.39
N THR A 94 2.83 -4.80 -6.41
CA THR A 94 3.23 -5.48 -7.65
C THR A 94 3.87 -4.53 -8.66
N GLU A 95 3.81 -3.23 -8.43
CA GLU A 95 4.43 -2.20 -9.25
C GLU A 95 5.17 -1.20 -8.38
N ILE A 96 6.40 -0.83 -8.74
CA ILE A 96 7.12 0.28 -8.11
C ILE A 96 7.47 1.30 -9.19
N THR A 97 6.96 2.53 -9.03
CA THR A 97 7.22 3.65 -9.92
C THR A 97 7.93 4.77 -9.16
N TYR A 98 9.10 5.18 -9.61
CA TYR A 98 9.82 6.37 -9.15
C TYR A 98 9.44 7.60 -9.97
N PHE A 99 9.50 8.76 -9.33
CA PHE A 99 9.23 10.05 -9.96
C PHE A 99 10.45 10.96 -9.90
N SER A 100 10.73 11.63 -10.99
CA SER A 100 11.77 12.62 -11.12
C SER A 100 11.34 13.73 -12.09
N GLU A 101 12.14 14.79 -12.21
CA GLU A 101 11.91 15.85 -13.21
C GLU A 101 11.95 15.30 -14.65
N GLU A 102 12.67 14.20 -14.89
CA GLU A 102 12.76 13.52 -16.19
C GLU A 102 11.53 12.64 -16.49
N GLY A 103 10.65 12.43 -15.50
CA GLY A 103 9.44 11.64 -15.64
C GLY A 103 9.33 10.51 -14.61
N GLN A 104 8.56 9.48 -14.99
CA GLN A 104 8.33 8.30 -14.17
C GLN A 104 9.10 7.09 -14.71
N VAL A 105 9.67 6.28 -13.80
CA VAL A 105 10.45 5.09 -14.15
C VAL A 105 10.05 3.93 -13.26
N SER A 106 9.74 2.76 -13.86
CA SER A 106 9.50 1.51 -13.12
C SER A 106 10.80 0.94 -12.57
N ASP A 107 10.71 0.26 -11.42
CA ASP A 107 11.83 -0.44 -10.83
C ASP A 107 12.11 -1.77 -11.56
N LYS A 108 13.18 -1.82 -12.34
CA LYS A 108 13.52 -3.00 -13.15
C LYS A 108 13.95 -4.21 -12.32
N ASP A 109 14.59 -4.00 -11.16
CA ASP A 109 15.01 -5.10 -10.29
C ASP A 109 13.78 -5.74 -9.64
N TRP A 110 12.78 -4.93 -9.28
CA TRP A 110 11.51 -5.41 -8.79
C TRP A 110 10.72 -6.14 -9.88
N GLU A 111 10.64 -5.58 -11.09
CA GLU A 111 10.01 -6.24 -12.23
C GLU A 111 10.64 -7.60 -12.55
N ALA A 112 11.98 -7.71 -12.54
CA ALA A 112 12.68 -8.97 -12.76
C ALA A 112 12.28 -10.02 -11.70
N ARG A 113 12.20 -9.63 -10.43
CA ARG A 113 11.75 -10.48 -9.32
C ARG A 113 10.33 -11.02 -9.52
N LEU A 114 9.42 -10.19 -10.07
CA LEU A 114 8.06 -10.60 -10.39
C LEU A 114 8.01 -11.55 -11.59
N GLN A 115 8.87 -11.33 -12.60
CA GLN A 115 8.96 -12.20 -13.76
C GLN A 115 9.46 -13.61 -13.43
N GLU A 116 10.28 -13.76 -12.39
CA GLU A 116 10.76 -15.05 -11.88
C GLU A 116 9.72 -15.79 -11.02
N SER A 117 8.59 -15.14 -10.69
CA SER A 117 7.53 -15.75 -9.90
C SER A 117 6.72 -16.77 -10.72
N ASN A 118 6.10 -17.72 -10.04
CA ASN A 118 5.18 -18.69 -10.67
C ASN A 118 3.79 -18.08 -10.96
N PHE A 119 3.59 -16.79 -10.73
CA PHE A 119 2.29 -16.17 -10.89
C PHE A 119 1.85 -16.13 -12.35
N SER A 120 0.67 -16.69 -12.62
CA SER A 120 -0.03 -16.54 -13.90
C SER A 120 -1.54 -16.47 -13.69
N HIS A 121 -2.24 -15.86 -14.63
CA HIS A 121 -3.70 -15.78 -14.61
C HIS A 121 -4.33 -17.18 -14.68
N ASP A 122 -3.76 -18.08 -15.49
CA ASP A 122 -4.25 -19.45 -15.64
C ASP A 122 -4.15 -20.22 -14.31
N LEU A 123 -3.03 -20.09 -13.60
CA LEU A 123 -2.84 -20.73 -12.30
C LEU A 123 -3.83 -20.22 -11.24
N VAL A 124 -4.15 -18.92 -11.25
CA VAL A 124 -5.16 -18.36 -10.34
C VAL A 124 -6.57 -18.85 -10.67
N GLU A 125 -6.90 -19.01 -11.96
CA GLU A 125 -8.18 -19.63 -12.37
C GLU A 125 -8.25 -21.12 -11.97
N GLU A 126 -7.18 -21.90 -12.04
CA GLU A 126 -7.12 -23.27 -11.52
C GLU A 126 -7.35 -23.32 -10.00
N ILE A 127 -6.74 -22.39 -9.26
CA ILE A 127 -6.96 -22.26 -7.81
C ILE A 127 -8.44 -21.95 -7.54
N LYS A 128 -9.01 -20.97 -8.22
CA LYS A 128 -10.43 -20.58 -8.09
C LYS A 128 -11.37 -21.73 -8.39
N GLN A 129 -11.11 -22.48 -9.47
CA GLN A 129 -11.91 -23.66 -9.81
C GLN A 129 -11.82 -24.73 -8.71
N THR A 130 -10.62 -25.01 -8.21
CA THR A 130 -10.40 -25.95 -7.10
C THR A 130 -11.14 -25.51 -5.82
N LEU A 131 -11.12 -24.20 -5.50
CA LEU A 131 -11.87 -23.65 -4.37
C LEU A 131 -13.37 -23.88 -4.52
N SER A 132 -13.91 -23.67 -5.72
CA SER A 132 -15.33 -23.91 -6.01
C SER A 132 -15.72 -25.38 -5.93
N GLU A 133 -14.95 -26.26 -6.58
CA GLU A 133 -15.33 -27.68 -6.74
C GLU A 133 -15.08 -28.52 -5.48
N LYS A 134 -13.98 -28.24 -4.74
CA LYS A 134 -13.59 -29.07 -3.59
C LYS A 134 -13.95 -28.48 -2.23
N TYR A 135 -14.09 -27.15 -2.16
CA TYR A 135 -14.31 -26.43 -0.89
C TYR A 135 -15.62 -25.67 -0.86
N GLU A 136 -16.40 -25.69 -1.95
CA GLU A 136 -17.67 -24.93 -2.09
C GLU A 136 -17.50 -23.42 -1.85
N ILE A 137 -16.28 -22.88 -2.17
CA ILE A 137 -15.94 -21.48 -2.01
C ILE A 137 -16.06 -20.77 -3.35
N ALA A 138 -17.05 -19.88 -3.46
CA ALA A 138 -17.27 -19.08 -4.66
C ALA A 138 -16.55 -17.74 -4.57
N LEU A 139 -15.68 -17.45 -5.54
CA LEU A 139 -15.03 -16.16 -5.72
C LEU A 139 -15.62 -15.42 -6.91
N VAL A 140 -16.07 -14.16 -6.68
CA VAL A 140 -16.69 -13.30 -7.69
C VAL A 140 -15.65 -12.33 -8.25
N PRO A 141 -15.37 -12.30 -9.57
CA PRO A 141 -14.37 -11.39 -10.15
C PRO A 141 -14.71 -9.91 -9.90
N GLN A 142 -13.70 -9.12 -9.58
CA GLN A 142 -13.79 -7.67 -9.54
C GLN A 142 -13.41 -7.10 -10.92
N THR A 143 -14.40 -6.68 -11.69
CA THR A 143 -14.18 -6.21 -13.08
C THR A 143 -13.89 -4.72 -13.17
N GLN A 144 -14.13 -3.95 -12.10
CA GLN A 144 -13.97 -2.49 -12.06
C GLN A 144 -12.51 -2.03 -12.02
N HIS A 145 -11.56 -2.89 -11.67
CA HIS A 145 -10.14 -2.52 -11.51
C HIS A 145 -9.30 -2.70 -12.77
N GLY A 146 -9.89 -3.18 -13.86
CA GLY A 146 -9.19 -3.44 -15.11
C GLY A 146 -8.24 -4.63 -15.04
N PHE A 147 -7.29 -4.69 -15.97
CA PHE A 147 -6.29 -5.74 -16.06
C PHE A 147 -5.00 -5.31 -15.35
N SER A 148 -4.52 -6.14 -14.42
CA SER A 148 -3.16 -6.08 -13.87
C SER A 148 -2.41 -7.36 -14.19
N ARG A 149 -1.12 -7.25 -14.58
CA ARG A 149 -0.29 -8.41 -14.93
C ARG A 149 -0.03 -9.33 -13.75
N TYR A 150 0.09 -8.76 -12.56
CA TYR A 150 0.52 -9.46 -11.35
C TYR A 150 -0.47 -9.35 -10.19
N LYS A 151 -1.72 -9.00 -10.48
CA LYS A 151 -2.79 -8.96 -9.47
C LYS A 151 -4.11 -9.38 -10.09
N ILE A 152 -4.84 -10.30 -9.43
CA ILE A 152 -6.18 -10.69 -9.81
C ILE A 152 -7.08 -10.58 -8.60
N ASN A 153 -8.15 -9.80 -8.76
CA ASN A 153 -9.04 -9.41 -7.67
C ASN A 153 -10.36 -10.18 -7.72
N TYR A 154 -10.78 -10.70 -6.59
CA TYR A 154 -12.08 -11.32 -6.38
C TYR A 154 -12.75 -10.79 -5.13
N TYR A 155 -14.07 -10.94 -5.05
CA TYR A 155 -14.83 -10.85 -3.82
C TYR A 155 -15.17 -12.23 -3.29
N TYR A 156 -15.01 -12.45 -1.99
CA TYR A 156 -15.62 -13.54 -1.24
C TYR A 156 -16.79 -12.98 -0.41
N ARG A 157 -18.00 -13.49 -0.62
CA ARG A 157 -19.18 -13.09 0.15
C ARG A 157 -19.14 -13.73 1.53
N SER A 158 -19.16 -12.89 2.55
CA SER A 158 -19.20 -13.31 3.95
C SER A 158 -20.56 -13.96 4.28
N SER A 159 -20.53 -14.99 5.10
CA SER A 159 -21.73 -15.66 5.63
C SER A 159 -21.77 -15.56 7.15
N ASP A 160 -21.11 -16.46 7.85
CA ASP A 160 -20.94 -16.44 9.30
C ASP A 160 -19.44 -16.57 9.65
N GLU A 161 -19.07 -16.13 10.84
CA GLU A 161 -17.67 -16.04 11.28
C GLU A 161 -16.90 -17.35 11.18
N SER A 162 -17.55 -18.48 11.52
CA SER A 162 -16.90 -19.80 11.50
C SER A 162 -16.67 -20.32 10.08
N THR A 163 -17.63 -20.08 9.19
CA THR A 163 -17.54 -20.43 7.76
C THR A 163 -16.52 -19.53 7.07
N ASP A 164 -16.57 -18.23 7.31
CA ASP A 164 -15.62 -17.27 6.77
C ASP A 164 -14.18 -17.62 7.16
N LYS A 165 -13.93 -17.91 8.44
CA LYS A 165 -12.60 -18.28 8.90
C LYS A 165 -12.06 -19.50 8.15
N ARG A 166 -12.87 -20.57 8.01
CA ARG A 166 -12.47 -21.79 7.27
C ARG A 166 -12.22 -21.51 5.79
N ALA A 167 -13.10 -20.72 5.16
CA ALA A 167 -12.97 -20.37 3.75
C ALA A 167 -11.69 -19.54 3.48
N LEU A 168 -11.44 -18.49 4.27
CA LEU A 168 -10.27 -17.63 4.13
C LEU A 168 -8.97 -18.40 4.42
N GLU A 169 -8.96 -19.33 5.37
CA GLU A 169 -7.82 -20.22 5.62
C GLU A 169 -7.59 -21.17 4.44
N ALA A 170 -8.65 -21.74 3.84
CA ALA A 170 -8.54 -22.60 2.67
C ALA A 170 -7.98 -21.84 1.46
N ILE A 171 -8.45 -20.62 1.21
CA ILE A 171 -7.93 -19.74 0.15
C ILE A 171 -6.44 -19.51 0.34
N ARG A 172 -6.00 -19.08 1.54
CA ARG A 172 -4.59 -18.82 1.85
C ARG A 172 -3.72 -20.06 1.70
N ARG A 173 -4.21 -21.20 2.16
CA ARG A 173 -3.48 -22.47 2.07
C ARG A 173 -3.29 -22.90 0.63
N LEU A 174 -4.38 -22.95 -0.15
CA LEU A 174 -4.33 -23.40 -1.54
C LEU A 174 -3.45 -22.48 -2.40
N ALA A 175 -3.56 -21.16 -2.24
CA ALA A 175 -2.68 -20.21 -2.91
C ALA A 175 -1.21 -20.50 -2.60
N ARG A 176 -0.87 -20.69 -1.32
CA ARG A 176 0.50 -20.98 -0.87
C ARG A 176 1.03 -22.31 -1.43
N GLU A 177 0.20 -23.37 -1.49
CA GLU A 177 0.55 -24.67 -2.09
C GLU A 177 0.96 -24.53 -3.56
N HIS A 178 0.39 -23.55 -4.28
CA HIS A 178 0.71 -23.24 -5.67
C HIS A 178 1.78 -22.13 -5.81
N GLY A 179 2.40 -21.69 -4.73
CA GLY A 179 3.41 -20.64 -4.77
C GLY A 179 2.85 -19.24 -5.09
N ILE A 180 1.56 -19.01 -4.82
CA ILE A 180 0.85 -17.74 -5.01
C ILE A 180 0.63 -17.07 -3.65
N GLY A 181 0.85 -15.76 -3.61
CA GLY A 181 0.49 -14.90 -2.50
C GLY A 181 -1.00 -14.51 -2.58
N VAL A 182 -1.61 -14.27 -1.43
CA VAL A 182 -2.97 -13.74 -1.38
C VAL A 182 -3.07 -12.70 -0.27
N ASN A 183 -3.64 -11.56 -0.61
CA ASN A 183 -4.03 -10.51 0.33
C ASN A 183 -5.55 -10.58 0.52
N ILE A 184 -6.02 -10.58 1.77
CA ILE A 184 -7.45 -10.68 2.08
C ILE A 184 -7.79 -9.61 3.11
N ASN A 185 -8.72 -8.73 2.74
CA ASN A 185 -9.21 -7.65 3.60
C ASN A 185 -10.73 -7.65 3.65
N ARG A 186 -11.30 -7.12 4.74
CA ARG A 186 -12.71 -6.77 4.78
C ARG A 186 -12.97 -5.63 3.81
N CYS A 187 -14.00 -5.76 2.98
CA CYS A 187 -14.42 -4.72 2.05
C CYS A 187 -14.83 -3.44 2.77
N ASN A 188 -14.53 -2.30 2.16
CA ASN A 188 -14.92 -0.99 2.67
C ASN A 188 -16.06 -0.38 1.81
N PRO A 189 -17.33 -0.42 2.26
CA PRO A 189 -18.45 0.13 1.50
C PRO A 189 -18.33 1.63 1.21
N LEU A 190 -17.59 2.38 2.05
CA LEU A 190 -17.33 3.82 1.80
C LEU A 190 -16.40 4.04 0.58
N ALA A 191 -15.61 3.01 0.22
CA ALA A 191 -14.80 3.03 -1.00
C ALA A 191 -15.56 2.51 -2.23
N GLY A 192 -16.81 2.05 -2.07
CA GLY A 192 -17.65 1.52 -3.15
C GLY A 192 -17.66 0.00 -3.25
N ASP A 193 -17.06 -0.70 -2.29
CA ASP A 193 -17.06 -2.15 -2.25
C ASP A 193 -18.41 -2.72 -1.76
N PRO A 194 -18.74 -3.98 -2.08
CA PRO A 194 -19.94 -4.61 -1.60
C PRO A 194 -19.90 -4.82 -0.07
N GLU A 195 -21.04 -4.57 0.58
CA GLU A 195 -21.21 -4.92 1.98
C GLU A 195 -21.05 -6.43 2.22
N ASN A 196 -20.65 -6.78 3.43
CA ASN A 196 -20.52 -8.18 3.86
C ASN A 196 -19.67 -9.04 2.90
N SER A 197 -18.54 -8.50 2.47
CA SER A 197 -17.61 -9.20 1.59
C SER A 197 -16.17 -9.01 2.04
N TYR A 198 -15.30 -9.84 1.48
CA TYR A 198 -13.85 -9.71 1.59
C TYR A 198 -13.27 -9.52 0.19
N ASP A 199 -12.30 -8.61 0.07
CA ASP A 199 -11.39 -8.56 -1.06
C ASP A 199 -10.42 -9.73 -0.96
N VAL A 200 -10.26 -10.44 -2.05
CA VAL A 200 -9.33 -11.55 -2.19
C VAL A 200 -8.46 -11.29 -3.41
N ASP A 201 -7.25 -10.81 -3.16
CA ASP A 201 -6.31 -10.40 -4.19
C ASP A 201 -5.19 -11.42 -4.30
N PHE A 202 -5.14 -12.14 -5.43
CA PHE A 202 -4.01 -13.01 -5.74
C PHE A 202 -2.87 -12.19 -6.35
N ILE A 203 -1.67 -12.38 -5.80
CA ILE A 203 -0.44 -11.68 -6.17
C ILE A 203 0.73 -12.66 -6.20
N PRO A 204 1.87 -12.34 -6.82
CA PRO A 204 3.07 -13.16 -6.71
C PRO A 204 3.47 -13.39 -5.25
N LEU A 205 3.97 -14.55 -4.92
CA LEU A 205 4.50 -14.83 -3.57
C LEU A 205 5.66 -13.87 -3.26
N ARG A 206 5.75 -13.42 -2.01
CA ARG A 206 6.74 -12.44 -1.55
C ARG A 206 6.61 -11.06 -2.22
N THR A 207 5.38 -10.67 -2.52
CA THR A 207 4.99 -9.29 -2.82
C THR A 207 4.08 -8.73 -1.73
N GLY A 208 3.62 -7.50 -1.90
CA GLY A 208 2.82 -6.82 -0.88
C GLY A 208 3.63 -5.87 -0.01
N LYS A 209 2.94 -5.12 0.84
CA LYS A 209 3.50 -3.99 1.61
C LYS A 209 4.78 -4.34 2.40
N PRO A 210 4.87 -5.45 3.16
CA PRO A 210 6.07 -5.75 3.94
C PRO A 210 7.30 -6.08 3.07
N TYR A 211 7.09 -6.67 1.90
CA TYR A 211 8.18 -7.01 0.98
C TYR A 211 8.71 -5.79 0.21
N ILE A 212 7.86 -4.79 -0.01
CA ILE A 212 8.30 -3.50 -0.54
C ILE A 212 9.23 -2.81 0.45
N VAL A 213 8.91 -2.85 1.75
CA VAL A 213 9.81 -2.29 2.78
C VAL A 213 11.17 -2.97 2.74
N ASP A 214 11.21 -4.32 2.80
CA ASP A 214 12.47 -5.07 2.74
C ASP A 214 13.27 -4.71 1.48
N PHE A 215 12.61 -4.71 0.30
CA PHE A 215 13.26 -4.41 -0.96
C PHE A 215 13.86 -3.00 -1.03
N ILE A 216 13.11 -1.99 -0.60
CA ILE A 216 13.57 -0.59 -0.61
C ILE A 216 14.71 -0.36 0.38
N LEU A 217 14.62 -0.93 1.59
CA LEU A 217 15.69 -0.83 2.57
C LEU A 217 16.98 -1.48 2.07
N ASP A 218 16.90 -2.68 1.49
CA ASP A 218 18.04 -3.38 0.89
C ASP A 218 18.63 -2.59 -0.29
N LYS A 219 17.77 -2.13 -1.22
CA LYS A 219 18.19 -1.41 -2.44
C LYS A 219 18.96 -0.14 -2.14
N PHE A 220 18.54 0.60 -1.12
CA PHE A 220 19.17 1.88 -0.74
C PHE A 220 20.12 1.75 0.45
N ALA A 221 20.37 0.54 0.96
CA ALA A 221 21.20 0.27 2.13
C ALA A 221 20.79 1.13 3.35
N ILE A 222 19.48 1.20 3.63
CA ILE A 222 18.94 1.95 4.76
C ILE A 222 18.74 1.01 5.93
N GLU A 223 19.34 1.35 7.08
CA GLU A 223 19.15 0.59 8.30
C GLU A 223 17.70 0.65 8.78
N ARG A 224 17.20 -0.47 9.30
CA ARG A 224 15.82 -0.58 9.77
C ARG A 224 15.44 0.51 10.79
N GLU A 225 16.37 0.85 11.69
CA GLU A 225 16.22 1.89 12.72
C GLU A 225 15.98 3.29 12.14
N ASN A 226 16.35 3.49 10.89
CA ASN A 226 16.13 4.73 10.14
C ASN A 226 14.89 4.67 9.23
N SER A 227 14.02 3.68 9.44
CA SER A 227 12.81 3.51 8.64
C SER A 227 11.54 3.76 9.44
N PHE A 228 10.57 4.42 8.79
CA PHE A 228 9.26 4.75 9.32
C PHE A 228 8.19 4.14 8.44
N ALA A 229 7.12 3.64 9.06
CA ALA A 229 5.94 3.20 8.34
C ALA A 229 4.66 3.69 9.03
N PHE A 230 3.66 4.05 8.22
CA PHE A 230 2.37 4.53 8.67
C PHE A 230 1.25 3.79 7.93
N GLY A 231 0.22 3.40 8.68
CA GLY A 231 -0.96 2.71 8.16
C GLY A 231 -2.17 2.91 9.05
N ASP A 232 -3.35 2.50 8.59
CA ASP A 232 -4.60 2.65 9.33
C ASP A 232 -5.36 1.33 9.53
N SER A 233 -5.02 0.29 8.78
CA SER A 233 -5.81 -0.94 8.73
C SER A 233 -5.00 -2.21 8.97
N GLY A 234 -5.68 -3.36 9.11
CA GLY A 234 -5.04 -4.63 9.45
C GLY A 234 -3.98 -5.09 8.45
N ASN A 235 -4.14 -4.74 7.16
CA ASN A 235 -3.19 -5.08 6.09
C ASN A 235 -1.86 -4.30 6.16
N ASP A 236 -1.79 -3.25 7.00
CA ASP A 236 -0.57 -2.45 7.20
C ASP A 236 0.32 -3.02 8.29
N VAL A 237 -0.24 -3.81 9.19
CA VAL A 237 0.44 -4.24 10.41
C VAL A 237 1.78 -4.92 10.13
N ASP A 238 1.85 -5.75 9.09
CA ASP A 238 3.09 -6.42 8.74
C ASP A 238 4.12 -5.45 8.13
N MET A 239 3.69 -4.42 7.38
CA MET A 239 4.54 -3.33 6.95
C MET A 239 5.09 -2.53 8.14
N LEU A 240 4.23 -2.18 9.11
CA LEU A 240 4.63 -1.46 10.31
C LEU A 240 5.68 -2.24 11.11
N LYS A 241 5.53 -3.57 11.24
CA LYS A 241 6.49 -4.44 11.96
C LYS A 241 7.85 -4.56 11.27
N LYS A 242 7.93 -4.29 9.97
CA LYS A 242 9.19 -4.35 9.20
C LYS A 242 10.11 -3.16 9.44
N THR A 243 9.58 -2.04 9.88
CA THR A 243 10.35 -0.81 10.13
C THR A 243 10.76 -0.65 11.59
N GLY A 244 11.72 0.20 11.87
CA GLY A 244 12.12 0.59 13.23
C GLY A 244 11.03 1.42 13.92
N HIS A 245 10.31 2.22 13.14
CA HIS A 245 9.31 3.17 13.58
C HIS A 245 7.98 2.98 12.84
N GLY A 246 7.26 1.88 13.15
CA GLY A 246 5.93 1.62 12.59
C GLY A 246 4.83 2.17 13.49
N TYR A 247 3.88 2.93 12.93
CA TYR A 247 2.77 3.57 13.65
C TYR A 247 1.45 3.43 12.91
N LEU A 248 0.40 3.13 13.64
CA LEU A 248 -0.96 3.36 13.19
C LEU A 248 -1.28 4.84 13.34
N VAL A 249 -1.95 5.44 12.33
CA VAL A 249 -2.47 6.82 12.45
C VAL A 249 -3.70 6.86 13.37
N GLY A 250 -4.00 8.01 13.95
CA GLY A 250 -5.04 8.17 14.99
C GLY A 250 -6.43 7.68 14.55
N ASN A 251 -6.76 7.78 13.26
CA ASN A 251 -8.01 7.28 12.66
C ASN A 251 -8.00 5.79 12.31
N ALA A 252 -6.97 5.03 12.69
CA ALA A 252 -6.87 3.61 12.37
C ALA A 252 -8.07 2.79 12.87
N THR A 253 -8.36 1.69 12.18
CA THR A 253 -9.46 0.79 12.50
C THR A 253 -9.29 0.11 13.87
N ALA A 254 -10.40 -0.29 14.49
CA ALA A 254 -10.36 -1.02 15.76
C ALA A 254 -9.60 -2.36 15.63
N GLU A 255 -9.72 -3.02 14.48
CA GLU A 255 -8.97 -4.25 14.16
C GLU A 255 -7.46 -3.98 14.19
N ALA A 256 -6.98 -2.99 13.44
CA ALA A 256 -5.56 -2.64 13.41
C ALA A 256 -5.03 -2.29 14.81
N LYS A 257 -5.79 -1.52 15.59
CA LYS A 257 -5.45 -1.17 16.98
C LYS A 257 -5.33 -2.38 17.90
N SER A 258 -6.05 -3.47 17.63
CA SER A 258 -5.90 -4.73 18.37
C SER A 258 -4.63 -5.50 18.02
N LEU A 259 -4.05 -5.27 16.83
CA LEU A 259 -2.91 -5.99 16.28
C LEU A 259 -1.58 -5.24 16.42
N HIS A 260 -1.62 -3.91 16.64
CA HIS A 260 -0.45 -3.05 16.76
C HIS A 260 -0.69 -1.91 17.75
N SER A 261 0.24 -1.75 18.71
CA SER A 261 0.06 -0.86 19.86
C SER A 261 0.62 0.56 19.67
N ARG A 262 1.57 0.75 18.73
CA ARG A 262 2.13 2.09 18.48
C ARG A 262 1.20 2.89 17.59
N MET A 263 0.75 4.04 18.10
CA MET A 263 -0.17 4.92 17.39
C MET A 263 0.28 6.37 17.50
N THR A 264 -0.11 7.17 16.51
CA THR A 264 -0.01 8.63 16.58
C THR A 264 -1.24 9.22 17.28
N GLU A 265 -1.12 10.42 17.84
CA GLU A 265 -2.28 11.18 18.35
C GLU A 265 -3.07 11.77 17.17
N GLY A 266 -2.36 12.31 16.18
CA GLY A 266 -2.95 12.88 14.98
C GLY A 266 -3.49 11.82 14.02
N SER A 267 -4.57 12.17 13.32
CA SER A 267 -5.13 11.37 12.23
C SER A 267 -4.45 11.73 10.91
N TYR A 268 -4.40 10.76 9.99
CA TYR A 268 -3.87 10.97 8.64
C TYR A 268 -2.46 11.60 8.65
N THR A 269 -2.24 12.54 7.75
CA THR A 269 -0.96 13.26 7.60
C THR A 269 -0.54 14.07 8.83
N ALA A 270 -1.46 14.42 9.73
CA ALA A 270 -1.11 15.07 10.99
C ALA A 270 -0.31 14.14 11.89
N GLY A 271 -0.71 12.87 12.00
CA GLY A 271 0.02 11.85 12.76
C GLY A 271 1.37 11.52 12.14
N ILE A 272 1.46 11.45 10.81
CA ILE A 272 2.74 11.26 10.11
C ILE A 272 3.71 12.39 10.46
N LEU A 273 3.25 13.65 10.35
CA LEU A 273 4.07 14.84 10.62
C LEU A 273 4.54 14.89 12.08
N GLU A 274 3.67 14.52 13.02
CA GLU A 274 3.98 14.44 14.46
C GLU A 274 5.22 13.56 14.70
N VAL A 275 5.19 12.34 14.18
CA VAL A 275 6.28 11.38 14.35
C VAL A 275 7.56 11.84 13.65
N LEU A 276 7.47 12.31 12.40
CA LEU A 276 8.64 12.76 11.67
C LEU A 276 9.32 13.94 12.34
N LYS A 277 8.58 14.91 12.85
CA LYS A 277 9.14 16.04 13.63
C LYS A 277 9.80 15.60 14.94
N ALA A 278 9.30 14.54 15.58
CA ALA A 278 9.88 14.04 16.83
C ALA A 278 11.24 13.33 16.61
N HIS A 279 11.41 12.66 15.48
CA HIS A 279 12.57 11.80 15.20
C HIS A 279 13.59 12.45 14.26
N ILE A 280 13.14 13.22 13.28
CA ILE A 280 14.02 13.92 12.32
C ILE A 280 14.24 15.35 12.84
N LYS A 281 15.19 15.47 13.77
CA LYS A 281 15.56 16.75 14.38
C LYS A 281 16.56 17.49 13.45
N ARG A 282 16.48 18.84 13.52
CA ARG A 282 17.42 19.76 12.85
C ARG A 282 18.87 19.51 13.22
#